data_6179acd46e9c736e63876fbd4c144b5e
#
_entry.id   6179acd46e9c736e63876fbd4c144b5e
#
_cell.length_a   1.000
_cell.length_b   1.000
_cell.length_c   1.000
_cell.angle_alpha   90.00
_cell.angle_beta   90.00
_cell.angle_gamma   90.00
#
_symmetry.space_group_name_H-M   'P 1'
#
loop_
_entity.id
_entity.type
_entity.pdbx_description
1 polymer ?
#
loop_
_entity_poly.entity_id
_entity_poly.type
_entity_poly.pdbx_seq_one_letter_code
_entity_poly.pdbx_strand_id
1 'polypeptide(L)'
;MKKLFVLFVGLVLYTPTLFAQRNLELGGFLGCSFYIGELNPNGYFDQFTHIAAGAVARYTLNNRLAVRANLFFGEVSGDDSQSKSASQRERNLNFQSPIDELSVQAEFNFLEYELGDPKHSFSPYIFAGAGVFKMNPEGLVGSNWVPLQPLGTEGQGTAANTTKPYSLIQPSIPFGLGIKANFSKTICISVEWGMRKTFTGYIDDVSKTYVDPSVLLANRGLNGAMAVTMADRSLTADKAADVGEQRGNGKDDWYSFAGIVLSFRIRMHSRPCASYN
;
A
#
# COMPACT_ATOMS: atom_id res chain seq x y z
N MET A 1 5.19 0.16 30.25
CA MET A 1 5.09 0.53 28.83
C MET A 1 4.51 1.94 28.62
N LYS A 2 3.39 2.34 29.25
CA LYS A 2 2.82 3.72 29.10
C LYS A 2 3.78 4.86 29.47
N LYS A 3 4.60 4.69 30.52
CA LYS A 3 5.57 5.72 30.95
C LYS A 3 6.75 5.88 29.98
N LEU A 4 7.18 4.79 29.31
CA LEU A 4 8.25 4.84 28.31
C LEU A 4 7.80 5.54 27.02
N PHE A 5 6.53 5.33 26.62
CA PHE A 5 5.93 5.98 25.47
C PHE A 5 5.78 7.50 25.66
N VAL A 6 5.36 7.93 26.86
CA VAL A 6 5.25 9.36 27.23
C VAL A 6 6.63 10.02 27.25
N LEU A 7 7.66 9.31 27.71
CA LEU A 7 9.05 9.82 27.75
C LEU A 7 9.62 9.96 26.33
N PHE A 8 9.30 9.03 25.42
CA PHE A 8 9.71 9.09 24.02
C PHE A 8 9.01 10.22 23.26
N VAL A 9 7.71 10.41 23.48
CA VAL A 9 6.95 11.54 22.91
C VAL A 9 7.44 12.87 23.48
N GLY A 10 7.77 12.95 24.78
CA GLY A 10 8.34 14.13 25.40
C GLY A 10 9.74 14.49 24.88
N LEU A 11 10.59 13.50 24.58
CA LEU A 11 11.92 13.70 24.04
C LEU A 11 11.89 14.23 22.60
N VAL A 12 10.91 13.81 21.81
CA VAL A 12 10.70 14.30 20.41
C VAL A 12 10.21 15.75 20.39
N LEU A 13 9.49 16.19 21.43
CA LEU A 13 8.99 17.57 21.55
C LEU A 13 10.01 18.56 22.14
N TYR A 14 11.12 18.08 22.71
CA TYR A 14 12.10 18.91 23.42
C TYR A 14 13.41 19.14 22.66
N THR A 15 13.44 18.97 21.34
CA THR A 15 14.59 19.35 20.53
C THR A 15 14.61 20.87 20.35
N PRO A 16 15.58 21.61 20.92
CA PRO A 16 15.69 23.03 20.67
C PRO A 16 15.97 23.26 19.20
N THR A 17 15.24 24.18 18.66
CA THR A 17 15.19 24.61 17.26
C THR A 17 16.54 25.14 16.76
N LEU A 18 17.40 24.27 16.28
CA LEU A 18 18.41 24.62 15.30
C LEU A 18 17.70 24.74 13.93
N PHE A 19 17.01 25.86 13.71
CA PHE A 19 16.38 26.19 12.45
C PHE A 19 17.43 26.71 11.45
N ALA A 20 18.33 25.83 11.01
CA ALA A 20 19.11 26.08 9.83
C ALA A 20 18.31 25.54 8.62
N GLN A 21 17.89 26.45 7.75
CA GLN A 21 17.34 26.24 6.40
C GLN A 21 16.24 25.16 6.28
N ARG A 22 15.00 25.55 6.59
CA ARG A 22 13.81 24.73 6.36
C ARG A 22 13.54 24.62 4.87
N ASN A 23 13.84 23.50 4.27
CA ASN A 23 13.52 23.22 2.88
C ASN A 23 12.27 22.35 2.81
N LEU A 24 11.19 22.91 2.27
CA LEU A 24 10.02 22.17 1.84
C LEU A 24 10.19 21.83 0.36
N GLU A 25 10.05 20.57 0.01
CA GLU A 25 9.99 20.09 -1.36
C GLU A 25 8.60 19.56 -1.64
N LEU A 26 8.03 19.91 -2.78
CA LEU A 26 6.82 19.30 -3.32
C LEU A 26 7.18 18.58 -4.60
N GLY A 27 6.68 17.36 -4.79
CA GLY A 27 7.02 16.54 -5.93
C GLY A 27 5.88 15.66 -6.40
N GLY A 28 6.02 15.17 -7.63
CA GLY A 28 5.20 14.13 -8.21
C GLY A 28 5.96 12.79 -8.22
N PHE A 29 5.24 11.73 -7.94
CA PHE A 29 5.68 10.35 -8.11
C PHE A 29 5.06 9.77 -9.37
N LEU A 30 5.87 9.07 -10.17
CA LEU A 30 5.41 8.25 -11.28
C LEU A 30 6.19 6.93 -11.27
N GLY A 31 5.45 5.82 -11.34
CA GLY A 31 6.06 4.51 -11.23
C GLY A 31 5.07 3.39 -11.45
N CYS A 32 5.24 2.33 -10.69
CA CYS A 32 4.40 1.15 -10.74
C CYS A 32 4.02 0.66 -9.34
N SER A 33 2.93 -0.08 -9.30
CA SER A 33 2.43 -0.83 -8.14
C SER A 33 2.33 -2.30 -8.46
N PHE A 34 2.53 -3.14 -7.45
CA PHE A 34 2.38 -4.59 -7.56
C PHE A 34 2.02 -5.21 -6.21
N TYR A 35 1.38 -6.37 -6.30
CA TYR A 35 0.83 -7.13 -5.20
C TYR A 35 1.69 -8.36 -4.87
N ILE A 36 1.73 -8.72 -3.60
CA ILE A 36 2.34 -9.93 -3.09
C ILE A 36 1.39 -10.54 -2.06
N GLY A 37 0.79 -11.65 -2.41
CA GLY A 37 -0.17 -12.39 -1.59
C GLY A 37 -0.57 -13.70 -2.25
N GLU A 38 -1.78 -14.20 -1.97
CA GLU A 38 -2.21 -15.53 -2.39
C GLU A 38 -2.25 -15.71 -3.91
N LEU A 39 -2.74 -14.71 -4.65
CA LEU A 39 -2.90 -14.79 -6.11
C LEU A 39 -1.65 -14.39 -6.89
N ASN A 40 -0.62 -13.85 -6.21
CA ASN A 40 0.69 -13.58 -6.79
C ASN A 40 1.79 -13.70 -5.72
N PRO A 41 2.15 -14.92 -5.26
CA PRO A 41 3.05 -15.09 -4.13
C PRO A 41 4.51 -14.72 -4.40
N ASN A 42 4.94 -14.67 -5.66
CA ASN A 42 6.34 -14.49 -6.04
C ASN A 42 6.56 -13.44 -7.15
N GLY A 43 5.53 -12.69 -7.52
CA GLY A 43 5.60 -11.75 -8.64
C GLY A 43 6.15 -10.39 -8.23
N TYR A 44 7.30 -10.01 -8.81
CA TYR A 44 7.80 -8.65 -8.80
C TYR A 44 8.05 -8.25 -10.25
N PHE A 45 7.52 -7.09 -10.67
CA PHE A 45 7.71 -6.58 -12.03
C PHE A 45 7.27 -7.58 -13.12
N ASP A 46 6.15 -8.22 -12.90
CA ASP A 46 5.51 -9.16 -13.83
C ASP A 46 4.32 -8.51 -14.58
N GLN A 47 3.51 -9.35 -15.21
CA GLN A 47 2.31 -8.93 -15.95
C GLN A 47 1.23 -8.27 -15.07
N PHE A 48 1.31 -8.40 -13.73
CA PHE A 48 0.42 -7.79 -12.76
C PHE A 48 0.99 -6.47 -12.20
N THR A 49 1.94 -5.89 -12.91
CA THR A 49 2.50 -4.59 -12.59
C THR A 49 1.67 -3.49 -13.24
N HIS A 50 1.11 -2.59 -12.44
CA HIS A 50 0.26 -1.49 -12.90
C HIS A 50 0.96 -0.15 -12.76
N ILE A 51 0.53 0.85 -13.53
CA ILE A 51 1.03 2.23 -13.41
C ILE A 51 0.53 2.80 -12.09
N ALA A 52 1.43 3.54 -11.42
CA ALA A 52 1.12 4.27 -10.20
C ALA A 52 1.61 5.72 -10.29
N ALA A 53 0.84 6.62 -9.69
CA ALA A 53 1.17 8.04 -9.64
C ALA A 53 0.90 8.60 -8.24
N GLY A 54 1.47 9.75 -7.93
CA GLY A 54 1.23 10.35 -6.63
C GLY A 54 1.89 11.71 -6.41
N ALA A 55 1.71 12.23 -5.22
CA ALA A 55 2.31 13.47 -4.75
C ALA A 55 3.13 13.22 -3.49
N VAL A 56 4.23 13.93 -3.35
CA VAL A 56 5.15 13.85 -2.21
C VAL A 56 5.42 15.26 -1.70
N ALA A 57 5.25 15.46 -0.40
CA ALA A 57 5.68 16.66 0.31
C ALA A 57 6.80 16.25 1.27
N ARG A 58 8.02 16.74 1.08
CA ARG A 58 9.19 16.42 1.90
C ARG A 58 9.65 17.64 2.67
N TYR A 59 9.77 17.51 3.97
CA TYR A 59 10.28 18.54 4.87
C TYR A 59 11.63 18.09 5.46
N THR A 60 12.70 18.76 5.07
CA THR A 60 14.06 18.46 5.54
C THR A 60 14.26 19.04 6.95
N LEU A 61 14.55 18.18 7.92
CA LEU A 61 14.86 18.56 9.29
C LEU A 61 16.33 18.95 9.44
N ASN A 62 17.22 18.17 8.83
CA ASN A 62 18.66 18.41 8.72
C ASN A 62 19.23 17.64 7.51
N ASN A 63 20.53 17.71 7.24
CA ASN A 63 21.17 17.08 6.07
C ASN A 63 21.03 15.55 6.03
N ARG A 64 20.58 14.91 7.13
CA ARG A 64 20.41 13.45 7.20
C ARG A 64 18.97 13.00 7.45
N LEU A 65 18.10 13.87 7.96
CA LEU A 65 16.74 13.51 8.34
C LEU A 65 15.73 14.39 7.63
N ALA A 66 14.69 13.76 7.11
CA ALA A 66 13.50 14.42 6.59
C ALA A 66 12.23 13.69 7.03
N VAL A 67 11.12 14.40 7.01
CA VAL A 67 9.77 13.85 7.13
C VAL A 67 9.05 14.08 5.82
N ARG A 68 8.35 13.09 5.34
CA ARG A 68 7.58 13.23 4.11
C ARG A 68 6.14 12.73 4.28
N ALA A 69 5.21 13.42 3.63
CA ALA A 69 3.84 12.99 3.44
C ALA A 69 3.67 12.58 1.97
N ASN A 70 2.99 11.45 1.74
CA ASN A 70 2.77 10.93 0.41
C ASN A 70 1.29 10.64 0.21
N LEU A 71 0.83 10.93 -0.99
CA LEU A 71 -0.48 10.55 -1.50
C LEU A 71 -0.25 9.77 -2.80
N PHE A 72 -0.48 8.45 -2.78
CA PHE A 72 -0.20 7.56 -3.90
C PHE A 72 -1.48 6.87 -4.38
N PHE A 73 -1.57 6.71 -5.69
CA PHE A 73 -2.64 6.04 -6.39
C PHE A 73 -2.04 4.97 -7.29
N GLY A 74 -2.60 3.77 -7.24
CA GLY A 74 -2.19 2.65 -8.06
C GLY A 74 -3.27 1.59 -8.10
N GLU A 75 -2.97 0.50 -8.75
CA GLU A 75 -3.81 -0.68 -8.81
C GLU A 75 -2.95 -1.91 -8.53
N VAL A 76 -3.53 -2.93 -7.94
CA VAL A 76 -2.92 -4.24 -7.75
C VAL A 76 -3.85 -5.31 -8.30
N SER A 77 -3.28 -6.39 -8.83
CA SER A 77 -4.06 -7.50 -9.36
C SER A 77 -3.34 -8.83 -9.22
N GLY A 78 -4.07 -9.91 -9.43
CA GLY A 78 -3.55 -11.26 -9.50
C GLY A 78 -4.54 -12.19 -10.23
N ASP A 79 -4.01 -13.26 -10.82
CA ASP A 79 -4.80 -14.23 -11.57
C ASP A 79 -4.18 -15.62 -11.43
N ASP A 80 -4.91 -16.51 -10.80
CA ASP A 80 -4.51 -17.89 -10.58
C ASP A 80 -4.29 -18.67 -11.89
N SER A 81 -4.98 -18.32 -12.98
CA SER A 81 -4.82 -18.97 -14.27
C SER A 81 -3.39 -18.84 -14.82
N GLN A 82 -2.68 -17.80 -14.41
CA GLN A 82 -1.30 -17.51 -14.79
C GLN A 82 -0.27 -18.11 -13.84
N SER A 83 -0.72 -18.75 -12.76
CA SER A 83 0.19 -19.29 -11.74
C SER A 83 0.96 -20.51 -12.25
N LYS A 84 2.17 -20.67 -11.72
CA LYS A 84 2.99 -21.87 -11.91
C LYS A 84 2.48 -23.05 -11.06
N SER A 85 1.70 -22.78 -9.99
CA SER A 85 1.11 -23.81 -9.14
C SER A 85 -0.14 -24.43 -9.78
N ALA A 86 -0.20 -25.75 -9.87
CA ALA A 86 -1.36 -26.47 -10.39
C ALA A 86 -2.62 -26.22 -9.53
N SER A 87 -2.47 -26.20 -8.21
CA SER A 87 -3.57 -25.96 -7.27
C SER A 87 -4.16 -24.55 -7.41
N GLN A 88 -3.32 -23.53 -7.63
CA GLN A 88 -3.81 -22.19 -7.89
C GLN A 88 -4.54 -22.10 -9.23
N ARG A 89 -4.00 -22.70 -10.29
CA ARG A 89 -4.72 -22.75 -11.59
C ARG A 89 -6.06 -23.48 -11.49
N GLU A 90 -6.15 -24.51 -10.64
CA GLU A 90 -7.41 -25.21 -10.37
C GLU A 90 -8.39 -24.32 -9.61
N ARG A 91 -7.93 -23.56 -8.61
CA ARG A 91 -8.72 -22.59 -7.86
C ARG A 91 -9.27 -21.48 -8.75
N ASN A 92 -8.52 -21.01 -9.74
CA ASN A 92 -8.94 -20.14 -10.84
C ASN A 92 -9.57 -18.81 -10.39
N LEU A 93 -9.11 -18.24 -9.29
CA LEU A 93 -9.52 -16.92 -8.81
C LEU A 93 -8.76 -15.82 -9.55
N ASN A 94 -9.37 -14.66 -9.69
CA ASN A 94 -8.72 -13.44 -10.14
C ASN A 94 -9.26 -12.24 -9.38
N PHE A 95 -8.46 -11.20 -9.31
CA PHE A 95 -8.87 -9.92 -8.74
C PHE A 95 -8.10 -8.76 -9.36
N GLN A 96 -8.69 -7.58 -9.22
CA GLN A 96 -8.01 -6.29 -9.26
C GLN A 96 -8.49 -5.44 -8.09
N SER A 97 -7.66 -4.54 -7.60
CA SER A 97 -8.03 -3.60 -6.53
C SER A 97 -7.30 -2.28 -6.72
N PRO A 98 -8.02 -1.15 -6.86
CA PRO A 98 -7.41 0.17 -6.73
C PRO A 98 -6.86 0.35 -5.32
N ILE A 99 -5.73 1.04 -5.20
CA ILE A 99 -5.08 1.38 -3.94
C ILE A 99 -4.87 2.89 -3.88
N ASP A 100 -5.54 3.55 -2.95
CA ASP A 100 -5.36 4.97 -2.63
C ASP A 100 -4.67 5.06 -1.26
N GLU A 101 -3.41 5.47 -1.19
CA GLU A 101 -2.60 5.53 0.04
C GLU A 101 -2.33 6.97 0.46
N LEU A 102 -2.56 7.27 1.73
CA LEU A 102 -2.03 8.44 2.43
C LEU A 102 -1.06 7.98 3.52
N SER A 103 0.18 8.47 3.49
CA SER A 103 1.19 8.07 4.47
C SER A 103 2.09 9.21 4.93
N VAL A 104 2.62 9.07 6.15
CA VAL A 104 3.68 9.93 6.71
C VAL A 104 4.87 9.05 7.06
N GLN A 105 6.05 9.46 6.62
CA GLN A 105 7.26 8.66 6.72
C GLN A 105 8.43 9.52 7.19
N ALA A 106 9.30 8.94 8.02
CA ALA A 106 10.64 9.46 8.28
C ALA A 106 11.59 8.95 7.20
N GLU A 107 12.49 9.80 6.77
CA GLU A 107 13.51 9.50 5.77
C GLU A 107 14.89 9.75 6.37
N PHE A 108 15.82 8.80 6.21
CA PHE A 108 17.20 8.89 6.66
C PHE A 108 18.16 8.81 5.48
N ASN A 109 18.97 9.85 5.30
CA ASN A 109 20.01 9.95 4.29
C ASN A 109 21.32 9.37 4.81
N PHE A 110 21.91 8.41 4.12
CA PHE A 110 23.20 7.82 4.49
C PHE A 110 24.36 8.81 4.30
N LEU A 111 24.27 9.65 3.29
CA LEU A 111 25.20 10.76 3.05
C LEU A 111 24.51 12.07 3.43
N GLU A 112 25.27 13.09 3.76
CA GLU A 112 24.74 14.44 3.91
C GLU A 112 24.16 14.90 2.58
N TYR A 113 22.92 15.36 2.64
CA TYR A 113 22.18 15.79 1.47
C TYR A 113 21.55 17.16 1.69
N GLU A 114 21.80 18.07 0.77
CA GLU A 114 21.16 19.37 0.74
C GLU A 114 20.80 19.76 -0.70
N LEU A 115 19.51 20.02 -0.92
CA LEU A 115 19.04 20.39 -2.25
C LEU A 115 19.62 21.74 -2.68
N GLY A 116 20.40 21.72 -3.77
CA GLY A 116 21.05 22.86 -4.36
C GLY A 116 22.48 23.13 -3.87
N ASP A 117 23.00 22.31 -2.95
CA ASP A 117 24.42 22.27 -2.61
C ASP A 117 25.17 21.31 -3.54
N PRO A 118 26.18 21.76 -4.31
CA PRO A 118 26.97 20.87 -5.17
C PRO A 118 27.80 19.84 -4.41
N LYS A 119 28.15 20.10 -3.14
CA LYS A 119 28.96 19.18 -2.33
C LYS A 119 28.13 18.06 -1.73
N HIS A 120 26.85 18.30 -1.45
CA HIS A 120 25.93 17.38 -0.82
C HIS A 120 24.75 17.05 -1.76
N SER A 121 25.06 16.73 -3.00
CA SER A 121 24.10 16.62 -4.10
C SER A 121 23.48 15.24 -4.31
N PHE A 122 23.97 14.21 -3.60
CA PHE A 122 23.54 12.80 -3.76
C PHE A 122 23.47 12.10 -2.40
N SER A 123 22.45 11.25 -2.23
CA SER A 123 22.39 10.33 -1.10
C SER A 123 21.53 9.11 -1.40
N PRO A 124 21.99 7.89 -1.08
CA PRO A 124 21.09 6.79 -0.77
C PRO A 124 20.31 7.12 0.49
N TYR A 125 19.07 6.62 0.58
CA TYR A 125 18.24 6.82 1.76
C TYR A 125 17.34 5.62 2.01
N ILE A 126 16.89 5.50 3.27
CA ILE A 126 15.82 4.60 3.66
C ILE A 126 14.68 5.43 4.22
N PHE A 127 13.51 4.85 4.19
CA PHE A 127 12.32 5.47 4.78
C PHE A 127 11.44 4.42 5.45
N ALA A 128 10.72 4.85 6.49
CA ALA A 128 9.68 4.06 7.13
C ALA A 128 8.65 4.99 7.77
N GLY A 129 7.42 4.51 7.94
CA GLY A 129 6.36 5.32 8.53
C GLY A 129 5.07 4.58 8.79
N ALA A 130 3.98 5.34 8.82
CA ALA A 130 2.63 4.84 8.97
C ALA A 130 1.75 5.42 7.86
N GLY A 131 0.79 4.63 7.42
CA GLY A 131 -0.16 5.02 6.40
C GLY A 131 -1.52 4.39 6.60
N VAL A 132 -2.47 4.91 5.87
CA VAL A 132 -3.77 4.31 5.65
C VAL A 132 -3.98 4.17 4.16
N PHE A 133 -4.61 3.09 3.74
CA PHE A 133 -4.95 2.90 2.35
C PHE A 133 -6.40 2.46 2.20
N LYS A 134 -7.00 2.85 1.10
CA LYS A 134 -8.30 2.38 0.65
C LYS A 134 -8.08 1.37 -0.47
N MET A 135 -8.82 0.28 -0.41
CA MET A 135 -8.85 -0.79 -1.41
C MET A 135 -10.30 -1.07 -1.82
N ASN A 136 -10.48 -1.70 -2.98
CA ASN A 136 -11.79 -2.22 -3.41
C ASN A 136 -11.55 -3.44 -4.29
N PRO A 137 -11.36 -4.63 -3.71
CA PRO A 137 -11.15 -5.84 -4.51
C PRO A 137 -12.37 -6.15 -5.38
N GLU A 138 -12.11 -6.37 -6.65
CA GLU A 138 -13.09 -6.71 -7.67
C GLU A 138 -12.67 -7.99 -8.40
N GLY A 139 -13.63 -8.82 -8.75
CA GLY A 139 -13.40 -10.03 -9.52
C GLY A 139 -14.06 -9.95 -10.90
N LEU A 140 -13.44 -10.55 -11.90
CA LEU A 140 -13.92 -10.51 -13.27
C LEU A 140 -14.99 -11.58 -13.52
N VAL A 141 -16.17 -11.16 -14.01
CA VAL A 141 -17.25 -12.04 -14.48
C VAL A 141 -17.59 -11.67 -15.92
N GLY A 142 -17.27 -12.55 -16.85
CA GLY A 142 -17.39 -12.23 -18.29
C GLY A 142 -16.46 -11.07 -18.64
N SER A 143 -17.02 -9.91 -18.92
CA SER A 143 -16.27 -8.67 -19.20
C SER A 143 -16.43 -7.59 -18.13
N ASN A 144 -17.09 -7.90 -17.01
CA ASN A 144 -17.39 -6.92 -15.97
C ASN A 144 -16.63 -7.22 -14.67
N TRP A 145 -16.05 -6.19 -14.07
CA TRP A 145 -15.48 -6.23 -12.74
C TRP A 145 -16.57 -5.99 -11.70
N VAL A 146 -16.63 -6.87 -10.70
CA VAL A 146 -17.67 -6.88 -9.66
C VAL A 146 -17.01 -6.75 -8.31
N PRO A 147 -17.39 -5.75 -7.47
CA PRO A 147 -16.87 -5.61 -6.11
C PRO A 147 -17.14 -6.85 -5.26
N LEU A 148 -16.09 -7.40 -4.64
CA LEU A 148 -16.15 -8.68 -3.91
C LEU A 148 -16.58 -8.50 -2.45
N GLN A 149 -16.17 -7.41 -1.80
CA GLN A 149 -16.47 -7.17 -0.39
C GLN A 149 -17.97 -7.25 -0.04
N PRO A 150 -18.90 -6.65 -0.85
CA PRO A 150 -20.34 -6.76 -0.56
C PRO A 150 -20.90 -8.17 -0.74
N LEU A 151 -20.23 -9.00 -1.54
CA LEU A 151 -20.64 -10.39 -1.78
C LEU A 151 -20.34 -11.29 -0.57
N GLY A 152 -19.28 -10.95 0.20
CA GLY A 152 -18.87 -11.73 1.36
C GLY A 152 -18.61 -13.18 0.99
N THR A 153 -17.72 -13.39 0.03
CA THR A 153 -17.40 -14.64 -0.67
C THR A 153 -17.00 -15.78 0.25
N GLU A 154 -16.48 -15.48 1.44
CA GLU A 154 -16.15 -16.45 2.50
C GLU A 154 -17.22 -16.50 3.61
N GLY A 155 -18.46 -16.06 3.30
CA GLY A 155 -19.59 -16.12 4.21
C GLY A 155 -19.57 -15.12 5.36
N GLN A 156 -18.77 -14.07 5.28
CA GLN A 156 -18.66 -13.07 6.35
C GLN A 156 -20.01 -12.50 6.74
N GLY A 157 -20.27 -12.42 8.06
CA GLY A 157 -21.54 -11.93 8.61
C GLY A 157 -22.69 -12.95 8.57
N THR A 158 -22.41 -14.22 8.32
CA THR A 158 -23.39 -15.30 8.39
C THR A 158 -23.12 -16.23 9.58
N ALA A 159 -24.02 -17.19 9.84
CA ALA A 159 -23.81 -18.19 10.88
C ALA A 159 -22.57 -19.10 10.61
N ALA A 160 -22.20 -19.29 9.35
CA ALA A 160 -21.02 -20.07 8.97
C ALA A 160 -19.72 -19.30 9.18
N ASN A 161 -19.77 -17.96 9.09
CA ASN A 161 -18.61 -17.09 9.34
C ASN A 161 -19.11 -15.81 10.03
N THR A 162 -19.03 -15.77 11.35
CA THR A 162 -19.52 -14.66 12.17
C THR A 162 -18.62 -13.40 12.13
N THR A 163 -17.48 -13.46 11.46
CA THR A 163 -16.62 -12.29 11.29
C THR A 163 -17.35 -11.25 10.44
N LYS A 164 -17.22 -9.99 10.82
CA LYS A 164 -17.77 -8.89 10.00
C LYS A 164 -17.06 -8.83 8.65
N PRO A 165 -17.72 -8.31 7.59
CA PRO A 165 -17.03 -7.95 6.36
C PRO A 165 -15.83 -7.07 6.67
N TYR A 166 -14.73 -7.30 5.97
CA TYR A 166 -13.50 -6.53 6.16
C TYR A 166 -13.68 -5.05 5.77
N SER A 167 -12.92 -4.17 6.41
CA SER A 167 -12.94 -2.75 6.07
C SER A 167 -12.18 -2.51 4.76
N LEU A 168 -12.72 -1.64 3.90
CA LEU A 168 -12.04 -1.19 2.68
C LEU A 168 -10.96 -0.13 2.97
N ILE A 169 -10.91 0.41 4.19
CA ILE A 169 -9.85 1.31 4.66
C ILE A 169 -9.04 0.58 5.72
N GLN A 170 -7.74 0.45 5.49
CA GLN A 170 -6.84 -0.35 6.31
C GLN A 170 -5.56 0.43 6.65
N PRO A 171 -4.95 0.17 7.81
CA PRO A 171 -3.62 0.70 8.13
C PRO A 171 -2.52 -0.04 7.37
N SER A 172 -1.40 0.66 7.13
CA SER A 172 -0.18 0.08 6.58
C SER A 172 1.07 0.62 7.26
N ILE A 173 2.16 -0.12 7.15
CA ILE A 173 3.50 0.32 7.51
C ILE A 173 4.32 0.37 6.22
N PRO A 174 4.42 1.55 5.57
CA PRO A 174 5.31 1.73 4.44
C PRO A 174 6.76 1.78 4.91
N PHE A 175 7.65 1.11 4.20
CA PHE A 175 9.10 1.20 4.36
C PHE A 175 9.79 0.88 3.05
N GLY A 176 11.02 1.38 2.88
CA GLY A 176 11.75 1.15 1.65
C GLY A 176 13.08 1.88 1.59
N LEU A 177 13.62 1.91 0.41
CA LEU A 177 14.91 2.51 0.10
C LEU A 177 14.84 3.28 -1.21
N GLY A 178 15.77 4.19 -1.39
CA GLY A 178 15.91 4.93 -2.62
C GLY A 178 17.27 5.60 -2.74
N ILE A 179 17.46 6.20 -3.88
CA ILE A 179 18.58 7.09 -4.15
C ILE A 179 18.04 8.41 -4.66
N LYS A 180 18.66 9.52 -4.28
CA LYS A 180 18.28 10.86 -4.74
C LYS A 180 19.48 11.68 -5.11
N ALA A 181 19.27 12.54 -6.10
CA ALA A 181 20.29 13.44 -6.59
C ALA A 181 19.70 14.82 -6.98
N ASN A 182 20.51 15.85 -6.79
CA ASN A 182 20.18 17.21 -7.27
C ASN A 182 20.33 17.26 -8.79
N PHE A 183 19.23 17.46 -9.49
CA PHE A 183 19.25 17.75 -10.93
C PHE A 183 19.59 19.23 -11.19
N SER A 184 19.15 20.11 -10.29
CA SER A 184 19.49 21.54 -10.31
C SER A 184 19.49 22.10 -8.88
N LYS A 185 19.68 23.42 -8.75
CA LYS A 185 19.61 24.09 -7.43
C LYS A 185 18.24 24.01 -6.77
N THR A 186 17.20 23.68 -7.51
CA THR A 186 15.81 23.66 -7.03
C THR A 186 15.08 22.36 -7.32
N ILE A 187 15.68 21.44 -8.09
CA ILE A 187 15.05 20.20 -8.53
C ILE A 187 15.86 19.02 -8.01
N CYS A 188 15.17 18.09 -7.34
CA CYS A 188 15.68 16.76 -6.94
C CYS A 188 14.98 15.68 -7.75
N ILE A 189 15.73 14.70 -8.21
CA ILE A 189 15.22 13.44 -8.76
C ILE A 189 15.58 12.34 -7.78
N SER A 190 14.61 11.49 -7.43
CA SER A 190 14.85 10.28 -6.68
C SER A 190 14.20 9.08 -7.34
N VAL A 191 14.86 7.93 -7.20
CA VAL A 191 14.31 6.61 -7.57
C VAL A 191 14.14 5.84 -6.27
N GLU A 192 12.96 5.28 -6.06
CA GLU A 192 12.64 4.58 -4.82
C GLU A 192 11.81 3.33 -5.05
N TRP A 193 12.00 2.39 -4.14
CA TRP A 193 11.18 1.21 -4.01
C TRP A 193 10.76 1.05 -2.56
N GLY A 194 9.46 0.90 -2.33
CA GLY A 194 8.92 0.76 -0.99
C GLY A 194 7.84 -0.29 -0.91
N MET A 195 7.92 -1.11 0.13
CA MET A 195 6.95 -2.11 0.51
C MET A 195 5.98 -1.57 1.55
N ARG A 196 4.78 -2.15 1.61
CA ARG A 196 3.75 -1.84 2.60
C ARG A 196 3.34 -3.13 3.29
N LYS A 197 3.71 -3.25 4.56
CA LYS A 197 3.13 -4.27 5.43
C LYS A 197 1.71 -3.86 5.74
N THR A 198 0.75 -4.69 5.39
CA THR A 198 -0.65 -4.50 5.77
C THR A 198 -1.04 -5.41 6.94
N PHE A 199 -2.25 -5.27 7.43
CA PHE A 199 -2.81 -6.08 8.52
C PHE A 199 -4.11 -6.75 8.08
N THR A 200 -4.20 -7.05 6.79
CA THR A 200 -5.33 -7.73 6.16
C THR A 200 -4.83 -8.71 5.11
N GLY A 201 -5.47 -9.86 5.00
CA GLY A 201 -5.31 -10.81 3.91
C GLY A 201 -6.51 -10.72 2.95
N TYR A 202 -7.08 -9.54 2.75
CA TYR A 202 -8.26 -9.33 1.91
C TYR A 202 -8.06 -8.26 0.83
N ILE A 203 -6.82 -7.96 0.47
CA ILE A 203 -6.57 -7.09 -0.70
C ILE A 203 -7.08 -7.77 -1.98
N ASP A 204 -7.04 -9.11 -2.00
CA ASP A 204 -7.52 -9.97 -3.08
C ASP A 204 -8.85 -10.68 -2.77
N ASP A 205 -9.49 -10.39 -1.61
CA ASP A 205 -10.71 -11.07 -1.11
C ASP A 205 -10.49 -12.56 -0.75
N VAL A 206 -9.25 -13.04 -0.60
CA VAL A 206 -8.93 -14.45 -0.38
C VAL A 206 -8.13 -14.64 0.91
N SER A 207 -8.74 -15.21 1.95
CA SER A 207 -8.04 -15.32 3.25
C SER A 207 -8.30 -16.60 4.00
N LYS A 208 -9.53 -17.15 3.97
CA LYS A 208 -9.94 -18.28 4.81
C LYS A 208 -10.33 -19.52 4.01
N THR A 209 -11.55 -19.98 4.19
CA THR A 209 -12.06 -21.25 3.66
C THR A 209 -13.27 -21.02 2.76
N TYR A 210 -13.52 -21.98 1.90
CA TYR A 210 -14.75 -22.01 1.10
C TYR A 210 -15.96 -22.22 2.02
N VAL A 211 -17.04 -21.48 1.72
CA VAL A 211 -18.32 -21.59 2.43
C VAL A 211 -19.33 -22.35 1.58
N ASP A 212 -20.27 -23.01 2.22
CA ASP A 212 -21.37 -23.69 1.52
C ASP A 212 -22.15 -22.69 0.65
N PRO A 213 -22.32 -22.94 -0.66
CA PRO A 213 -23.07 -22.08 -1.56
C PRO A 213 -24.49 -21.74 -1.09
N SER A 214 -25.15 -22.67 -0.39
CA SER A 214 -26.48 -22.47 0.17
C SER A 214 -26.53 -21.34 1.20
N VAL A 215 -25.44 -21.16 1.96
CA VAL A 215 -25.29 -20.06 2.92
C VAL A 215 -25.25 -18.71 2.22
N LEU A 216 -24.52 -18.61 1.11
CA LEU A 216 -24.45 -17.37 0.33
C LEU A 216 -25.80 -17.06 -0.34
N LEU A 217 -26.44 -18.07 -0.95
CA LEU A 217 -27.78 -17.90 -1.54
C LEU A 217 -28.82 -17.41 -0.52
N ALA A 218 -28.81 -17.99 0.68
CA ALA A 218 -29.75 -17.62 1.73
C ALA A 218 -29.52 -16.23 2.34
N ASN A 219 -28.27 -15.76 2.38
CA ASN A 219 -27.89 -14.56 3.15
C ASN A 219 -27.55 -13.34 2.28
N ARG A 220 -27.40 -13.46 0.95
CA ARG A 220 -27.01 -12.35 0.06
C ARG A 220 -28.15 -11.81 -0.82
N GLY A 221 -29.37 -12.28 -0.64
CA GLY A 221 -30.53 -11.80 -1.38
C GLY A 221 -30.30 -11.85 -2.90
N LEU A 222 -30.51 -10.73 -3.60
CA LEU A 222 -30.32 -10.66 -5.05
C LEU A 222 -28.88 -10.91 -5.51
N ASN A 223 -27.91 -10.73 -4.65
CA ASN A 223 -26.48 -10.96 -4.94
C ASN A 223 -26.07 -12.41 -4.65
N GLY A 224 -26.94 -13.27 -4.16
CA GLY A 224 -26.60 -14.64 -3.75
C GLY A 224 -25.97 -15.47 -4.86
N ALA A 225 -26.54 -15.47 -6.06
CA ALA A 225 -25.99 -16.19 -7.19
C ALA A 225 -24.60 -15.66 -7.61
N MET A 226 -24.42 -14.32 -7.59
CA MET A 226 -23.13 -13.71 -7.87
C MET A 226 -22.10 -14.05 -6.79
N ALA A 227 -22.52 -14.02 -5.52
CA ALA A 227 -21.65 -14.39 -4.40
C ALA A 227 -21.14 -15.83 -4.52
N VAL A 228 -22.00 -16.78 -4.87
CA VAL A 228 -21.62 -18.17 -5.14
C VAL A 228 -20.63 -18.27 -6.29
N THR A 229 -20.90 -17.59 -7.40
CA THR A 229 -20.00 -17.60 -8.58
C THR A 229 -18.61 -17.06 -8.24
N MET A 230 -18.54 -16.02 -7.38
CA MET A 230 -17.27 -15.39 -7.03
C MET A 230 -16.54 -16.05 -5.87
N ALA A 231 -17.28 -16.77 -5.00
CA ALA A 231 -16.69 -17.50 -3.87
C ALA A 231 -15.86 -18.69 -4.33
N ASP A 232 -16.37 -19.43 -5.32
CA ASP A 232 -15.72 -20.64 -5.83
C ASP A 232 -15.75 -20.66 -7.36
N ARG A 233 -14.58 -20.44 -7.94
CA ARG A 233 -14.33 -20.46 -9.39
C ARG A 233 -13.49 -21.65 -9.82
N SER A 234 -13.27 -22.61 -8.89
CA SER A 234 -12.46 -23.80 -9.16
C SER A 234 -12.94 -24.51 -10.43
N LEU A 235 -12.03 -25.15 -11.12
CA LEU A 235 -12.31 -25.91 -12.31
C LEU A 235 -12.89 -27.29 -11.97
N THR A 236 -12.98 -27.63 -10.68
CA THR A 236 -13.55 -28.87 -10.16
C THR A 236 -15.04 -28.93 -10.46
N ALA A 237 -15.52 -30.10 -10.86
CA ALA A 237 -16.94 -30.31 -11.15
C ALA A 237 -17.79 -30.36 -9.87
N ASP A 238 -17.25 -30.89 -8.78
CA ASP A 238 -17.91 -31.02 -7.47
C ASP A 238 -17.52 -29.89 -6.53
N LYS A 239 -18.24 -28.77 -6.63
CA LYS A 239 -18.07 -27.60 -5.72
C LYS A 239 -18.39 -27.91 -4.26
N ALA A 240 -19.17 -28.95 -3.97
CA ALA A 240 -19.48 -29.33 -2.62
C ALA A 240 -18.26 -29.93 -1.90
N ALA A 241 -17.33 -30.53 -2.65
CA ALA A 241 -16.09 -31.04 -2.09
C ALA A 241 -15.15 -29.94 -1.56
N ASP A 242 -15.25 -28.73 -2.06
CA ASP A 242 -14.40 -27.60 -1.66
C ASP A 242 -14.86 -26.96 -0.34
N VAL A 243 -16.10 -27.22 0.12
CA VAL A 243 -16.66 -26.60 1.33
C VAL A 243 -15.84 -26.96 2.57
N GLY A 244 -15.33 -25.90 3.24
CA GLY A 244 -14.46 -26.04 4.41
C GLY A 244 -12.98 -26.17 4.07
N GLU A 245 -12.63 -26.42 2.81
CA GLU A 245 -11.24 -26.43 2.35
C GLU A 245 -10.67 -25.00 2.34
N GLN A 246 -9.36 -24.93 2.32
CA GLN A 246 -8.63 -23.68 2.39
C GLN A 246 -8.74 -22.90 1.06
N ARG A 247 -9.36 -21.71 1.07
CA ARG A 247 -9.43 -20.78 -0.05
C ARG A 247 -8.21 -19.87 -0.09
N GLY A 248 -7.79 -19.35 1.07
CA GLY A 248 -6.59 -18.53 1.26
C GLY A 248 -5.68 -19.09 2.36
N ASN A 249 -4.49 -18.57 2.53
CA ASN A 249 -3.50 -19.05 3.51
C ASN A 249 -3.57 -18.33 4.88
N GLY A 250 -4.51 -17.40 5.04
CA GLY A 250 -4.73 -16.64 6.27
C GLY A 250 -3.62 -15.65 6.63
N LYS A 251 -2.69 -15.38 5.71
CA LYS A 251 -1.61 -14.42 5.93
C LYS A 251 -2.03 -13.03 5.47
N ASP A 252 -1.36 -12.02 6.03
CA ASP A 252 -1.56 -10.65 5.58
C ASP A 252 -0.90 -10.41 4.21
N ASP A 253 -1.60 -9.70 3.35
CA ASP A 253 -1.12 -9.27 2.05
C ASP A 253 -0.14 -8.12 2.14
N TRP A 254 0.63 -7.95 1.08
CA TRP A 254 1.57 -6.85 0.91
C TRP A 254 1.36 -6.20 -0.45
N TYR A 255 1.66 -4.92 -0.53
CA TYR A 255 1.77 -4.25 -1.82
C TYR A 255 3.01 -3.35 -1.85
N SER A 256 3.38 -2.91 -3.03
CA SER A 256 4.61 -2.16 -3.24
C SER A 256 4.41 -1.08 -4.29
N PHE A 257 5.15 0.04 -4.10
CA PHE A 257 5.34 1.06 -5.13
C PHE A 257 6.82 1.18 -5.45
N ALA A 258 7.14 1.27 -6.75
CA ALA A 258 8.49 1.55 -7.22
C ALA A 258 8.43 2.60 -8.33
N GLY A 259 9.31 3.60 -8.30
CA GLY A 259 9.25 4.66 -9.30
C GLY A 259 10.19 5.81 -9.05
N ILE A 260 9.89 6.90 -9.73
CA ILE A 260 10.67 8.13 -9.73
C ILE A 260 9.86 9.22 -9.06
N VAL A 261 10.51 9.98 -8.18
CA VAL A 261 9.96 11.22 -7.62
C VAL A 261 10.74 12.38 -8.20
N LEU A 262 10.02 13.32 -8.80
CA LEU A 262 10.56 14.61 -9.20
C LEU A 262 10.05 15.67 -8.23
N SER A 263 10.93 16.28 -7.42
CA SER A 263 10.55 17.27 -6.42
C SER A 263 11.22 18.62 -6.64
N PHE A 264 10.52 19.67 -6.19
CA PHE A 264 10.92 21.07 -6.33
C PHE A 264 10.96 21.73 -4.97
N ARG A 265 12.02 22.52 -4.72
CA ARG A 265 12.14 23.33 -3.51
C ARG A 265 11.12 24.46 -3.50
N ILE A 266 10.34 24.55 -2.42
CA ILE A 266 9.49 25.70 -2.13
C ILE A 266 10.24 26.62 -1.16
N ARG A 267 10.54 27.83 -1.57
CA ARG A 267 11.13 28.84 -0.70
C ARG A 267 10.07 29.39 0.26
N MET A 268 10.15 29.02 1.51
CA MET A 268 9.35 29.67 2.53
C MET A 268 10.02 31.00 2.89
N HIS A 269 9.30 32.10 2.70
CA HIS A 269 9.77 33.44 3.09
C HIS A 269 9.87 33.49 4.60
N SER A 270 11.09 33.46 5.16
CA SER A 270 11.31 33.85 6.54
C SER A 270 11.14 35.37 6.62
N ARG A 271 10.14 35.84 7.36
CA ARG A 271 10.09 37.28 7.71
C ARG A 271 11.35 37.56 8.54
N PRO A 272 12.18 38.54 8.16
CA PRO A 272 13.29 38.94 9.02
C PRO A 272 12.71 39.41 10.36
N CYS A 273 13.31 38.97 11.46
CA CYS A 273 12.97 39.52 12.76
C CYS A 273 13.19 41.03 12.70
N ALA A 274 12.15 41.80 13.04
CA ALA A 274 12.28 43.24 13.19
C ALA A 274 13.34 43.50 14.27
N SER A 275 14.50 44.03 13.89
CA SER A 275 15.46 44.56 14.85
C SER A 275 14.82 45.83 15.46
N TYR A 276 14.43 45.73 16.73
CA TYR A 276 14.18 46.92 17.54
C TYR A 276 15.52 47.58 17.78
N ASN A 277 15.73 48.71 17.14
CA ASN A 277 16.74 49.71 17.58
C ASN A 277 16.21 50.48 18.78
#